data_6dfb2e018029bfb8efee53fcdfdac9fd
#
_entry.id   6dfb2e018029bfb8efee53fcdfdac9fd
#
_cell.length_a   1.000
_cell.length_b   1.000
_cell.length_c   1.000
_cell.angle_alpha   90.00
_cell.angle_beta   90.00
_cell.angle_gamma   90.00
#
_symmetry.space_group_name_H-M   'P 1'
#
loop_
_entity.id
_entity.type
_entity.pdbx_description
1 polymer ?
#
loop_
_entity_poly.entity_id
_entity_poly.type
_entity_poly.pdbx_seq_one_letter_code
_entity_poly.pdbx_strand_id
1 'polypeptide(L)'
;MPIMNYMKIEQKQITFIIGASGSGKSRHAAKIAARDNSFVIDPDKIKLALNSFNDLDAKTNEQLHPSASQLSKDLLANYFNDPETFLARYTADSVLFDNRGKDWAKVQNHIKNGLAAGLAVKFVYVENSLASCLLNVYRRNRTSSRAMRLSVVALDYAGTVATAENLKFMAAAGAIELEIISGYESVKSKFIKKVIGYSVSKLMRK
;
A
#
# COMPACT_ATOMS: atom_id res chain seq x y z
N MET A 1 -16.28 24.27 40.58
CA MET A 1 -16.34 22.97 39.90
C MET A 1 -15.04 22.83 39.13
N PRO A 2 -14.19 21.81 39.38
CA PRO A 2 -12.97 21.63 38.61
C PRO A 2 -13.37 21.14 37.21
N ILE A 3 -12.90 21.84 36.18
CA ILE A 3 -12.97 21.41 34.78
C ILE A 3 -12.12 20.15 34.66
N MET A 4 -12.77 18.98 34.60
CA MET A 4 -12.08 17.75 34.23
C MET A 4 -11.53 17.96 32.81
N ASN A 5 -10.22 18.20 32.70
CA ASN A 5 -9.49 18.03 31.46
C ASN A 5 -9.61 16.54 31.09
N TYR A 6 -10.55 16.20 30.23
CA TYR A 6 -10.56 14.90 29.57
C TYR A 6 -9.27 14.84 28.74
N MET A 7 -8.27 14.12 29.26
CA MET A 7 -7.14 13.71 28.45
C MET A 7 -7.71 12.99 27.22
N LYS A 8 -7.61 13.62 26.05
CA LYS A 8 -7.96 12.98 24.80
C LYS A 8 -6.99 11.81 24.66
N ILE A 9 -7.46 10.60 24.94
CA ILE A 9 -6.68 9.38 24.71
C ILE A 9 -6.44 9.38 23.20
N GLU A 10 -5.22 9.64 22.80
CA GLU A 10 -4.85 9.55 21.37
C GLU A 10 -5.05 8.10 20.93
N GLN A 11 -6.07 7.90 20.11
CA GLN A 11 -6.39 6.59 19.58
C GLN A 11 -5.21 6.13 18.69
N LYS A 12 -4.64 4.97 18.99
CA LYS A 12 -3.59 4.37 18.16
C LYS A 12 -4.11 4.14 16.75
N GLN A 13 -3.24 4.32 15.76
CA GLN A 13 -3.63 4.31 14.36
C GLN A 13 -2.90 3.22 13.57
N ILE A 14 -3.62 2.58 12.66
CA ILE A 14 -3.04 1.81 11.58
C ILE A 14 -3.35 2.48 10.23
N THR A 15 -2.31 2.67 9.42
CA THR A 15 -2.45 3.16 8.04
C THR A 15 -2.14 2.05 7.05
N PHE A 16 -3.11 1.70 6.21
CA PHE A 16 -2.92 0.80 5.07
C PHE A 16 -2.68 1.63 3.83
N ILE A 17 -1.50 1.51 3.22
CA ILE A 17 -1.27 2.10 1.91
C ILE A 17 -1.51 1.06 0.82
N ILE A 18 -2.45 1.35 -0.08
CA ILE A 18 -2.85 0.46 -1.17
C ILE A 18 -2.64 1.14 -2.53
N GLY A 19 -2.52 0.32 -3.57
CA GLY A 19 -2.32 0.78 -4.94
C GLY A 19 -1.69 -0.31 -5.79
N ALA A 20 -1.95 -0.31 -7.08
CA ALA A 20 -1.43 -1.31 -8.00
C ALA A 20 0.11 -1.30 -8.06
N SER A 21 0.69 -2.40 -8.51
CA SER A 21 2.12 -2.45 -8.81
C SER A 21 2.48 -1.37 -9.84
N GLY A 22 3.49 -0.57 -9.54
CA GLY A 22 3.88 0.57 -10.38
C GLY A 22 3.09 1.88 -10.16
N SER A 23 2.15 1.92 -9.21
CA SER A 23 1.43 3.16 -8.88
C SER A 23 2.30 4.24 -8.21
N GLY A 24 3.42 3.85 -7.61
CA GLY A 24 4.30 4.76 -6.87
C GLY A 24 4.14 4.71 -5.35
N LYS A 25 3.44 3.71 -4.81
CA LYS A 25 3.19 3.53 -3.37
C LYS A 25 4.40 3.72 -2.49
N SER A 26 5.51 3.03 -2.78
CA SER A 26 6.68 3.01 -1.89
C SER A 26 7.25 4.40 -1.61
N ARG A 27 7.12 5.34 -2.57
CA ARG A 27 7.53 6.72 -2.37
C ARG A 27 6.62 7.47 -1.39
N HIS A 28 5.31 7.22 -1.48
CA HIS A 28 4.34 7.82 -0.57
C HIS A 28 4.42 7.16 0.80
N ALA A 29 4.59 5.84 0.86
CA ALA A 29 4.79 5.10 2.11
C ALA A 29 5.97 5.65 2.91
N ALA A 30 7.11 5.91 2.27
CA ALA A 30 8.27 6.49 2.93
C ALA A 30 7.99 7.89 3.52
N LYS A 31 7.24 8.73 2.80
CA LYS A 31 6.88 10.08 3.28
C LYS A 31 5.92 10.03 4.46
N ILE A 32 4.90 9.17 4.37
CA ILE A 32 3.90 8.99 5.43
C ILE A 32 4.59 8.43 6.67
N ALA A 33 5.41 7.39 6.51
CA ALA A 33 6.13 6.77 7.63
C ALA A 33 7.04 7.77 8.36
N ALA A 34 7.74 8.63 7.63
CA ALA A 34 8.59 9.65 8.22
C ALA A 34 7.80 10.76 8.93
N ARG A 35 6.64 11.16 8.37
CA ARG A 35 5.77 12.17 8.98
C ARG A 35 5.13 11.68 10.27
N ASP A 36 4.64 10.45 10.26
CA ASP A 36 3.79 9.88 11.31
C ASP A 36 4.59 8.96 12.25
N ASN A 37 5.93 8.98 12.17
CA ASN A 37 6.82 8.07 12.92
C ASN A 37 6.32 6.62 12.93
N SER A 38 5.99 6.08 11.72
CA SER A 38 5.33 4.79 11.64
C SER A 38 6.32 3.63 11.51
N PHE A 39 6.05 2.54 12.23
CA PHE A 39 6.67 1.25 11.92
C PHE A 39 6.10 0.69 10.60
N VAL A 40 6.98 0.45 9.64
CA VAL A 40 6.57 0.02 8.28
C VAL A 40 6.61 -1.49 8.14
N ILE A 41 5.45 -2.11 7.94
CA ILE A 41 5.33 -3.52 7.55
C ILE A 41 5.23 -3.57 6.02
N ASP A 42 6.32 -3.95 5.35
CA ASP A 42 6.42 -4.06 3.88
C ASP A 42 6.97 -5.44 3.52
N PRO A 43 6.16 -6.35 2.94
CA PRO A 43 6.60 -7.69 2.55
C PRO A 43 7.81 -7.70 1.60
N ASP A 44 7.98 -6.67 0.77
CA ASP A 44 9.12 -6.58 -0.12
C ASP A 44 10.40 -6.19 0.62
N LYS A 45 10.33 -5.34 1.63
CA LYS A 45 11.47 -5.04 2.53
C LYS A 45 11.82 -6.24 3.39
N ILE A 46 10.82 -6.98 3.89
CA ILE A 46 11.05 -8.22 4.66
C ILE A 46 11.76 -9.26 3.79
N LYS A 47 11.38 -9.42 2.52
CA LYS A 47 12.10 -10.30 1.60
C LYS A 47 13.57 -9.93 1.44
N LEU A 48 13.86 -8.64 1.30
CA LEU A 48 15.24 -8.16 1.22
C LEU A 48 16.03 -8.48 2.48
N ALA A 49 15.44 -8.29 3.65
CA ALA A 49 16.07 -8.63 4.92
C ALA A 49 16.31 -10.14 5.09
N LEU A 50 15.38 -10.99 4.65
CA LEU A 50 15.53 -12.44 4.67
C LEU A 50 16.60 -12.94 3.70
N ASN A 51 16.89 -12.21 2.63
CA ASN A 51 17.89 -12.59 1.64
C ASN A 51 19.33 -12.20 2.01
N SER A 52 19.59 -11.83 3.26
CA SER A 52 20.95 -11.58 3.78
C SER A 52 21.79 -10.64 2.88
N PHE A 53 21.19 -9.55 2.40
CA PHE A 53 21.83 -8.45 1.66
C PHE A 53 22.20 -8.70 0.19
N ASN A 54 21.77 -9.79 -0.43
CA ASN A 54 21.99 -9.99 -1.87
C ASN A 54 20.82 -9.39 -2.68
N ASP A 55 21.09 -8.96 -3.91
CA ASP A 55 20.04 -8.58 -4.86
C ASP A 55 19.14 -9.79 -5.14
N LEU A 56 17.82 -9.59 -4.98
CA LEU A 56 16.83 -10.63 -5.22
C LEU A 56 16.69 -10.91 -6.71
N ASP A 57 17.24 -12.02 -7.19
CA ASP A 57 16.84 -12.53 -8.48
C ASP A 57 15.37 -13.02 -8.47
N ALA A 58 14.81 -13.28 -9.65
CA ALA A 58 13.39 -13.67 -9.76
C ALA A 58 13.09 -14.97 -9.01
N LYS A 59 14.01 -15.94 -9.03
CA LYS A 59 13.85 -17.25 -8.38
C LYS A 59 13.90 -17.13 -6.86
N THR A 60 14.89 -16.43 -6.33
CA THR A 60 15.01 -16.16 -4.88
C THR A 60 13.82 -15.36 -4.37
N ASN A 61 13.31 -14.40 -5.15
CA ASN A 61 12.13 -13.65 -4.80
C ASN A 61 10.86 -14.52 -4.69
N GLU A 62 10.68 -15.50 -5.58
CA GLU A 62 9.58 -16.47 -5.49
C GLU A 62 9.70 -17.38 -4.27
N GLN A 63 10.89 -17.89 -3.97
CA GLN A 63 11.15 -18.76 -2.82
C GLN A 63 10.92 -18.08 -1.48
N LEU A 64 11.31 -16.81 -1.32
CA LEU A 64 11.18 -16.06 -0.08
C LEU A 64 9.79 -15.43 0.11
N HIS A 65 8.96 -15.41 -0.93
CA HIS A 65 7.66 -14.76 -0.85
C HIS A 65 6.71 -15.34 0.22
N PRO A 66 6.59 -16.67 0.39
CA PRO A 66 5.74 -17.23 1.44
C PRO A 66 6.20 -16.84 2.84
N SER A 67 7.50 -16.93 3.13
CA SER A 67 8.07 -16.58 4.45
C SER A 67 7.91 -15.10 4.76
N ALA A 68 8.20 -14.21 3.81
CA ALA A 68 8.00 -12.78 4.00
C ALA A 68 6.52 -12.40 4.16
N SER A 69 5.64 -13.06 3.44
CA SER A 69 4.19 -12.88 3.57
C SER A 69 3.69 -13.34 4.92
N GLN A 70 4.19 -14.47 5.44
CA GLN A 70 3.81 -14.96 6.76
C GLN A 70 4.32 -14.03 7.85
N LEU A 71 5.59 -13.65 7.81
CA LEU A 71 6.16 -12.71 8.79
C LEU A 71 5.43 -11.36 8.81
N SER A 72 5.00 -10.87 7.65
CA SER A 72 4.19 -9.64 7.57
C SER A 72 2.84 -9.78 8.28
N LYS A 73 2.21 -10.95 8.17
CA LYS A 73 0.95 -11.25 8.85
C LYS A 73 1.14 -11.38 10.36
N ASP A 74 2.23 -12.03 10.78
CA ASP A 74 2.55 -12.20 12.19
C ASP A 74 2.84 -10.86 12.87
N LEU A 75 3.60 -9.98 12.20
CA LEU A 75 3.83 -8.61 12.69
C LEU A 75 2.52 -7.83 12.81
N LEU A 76 1.64 -7.93 11.82
CA LEU A 76 0.35 -7.26 11.85
C LEU A 76 -0.57 -7.82 12.93
N ALA A 77 -0.60 -9.14 13.12
CA ALA A 77 -1.35 -9.80 14.18
C ALA A 77 -0.85 -9.39 15.57
N ASN A 78 0.47 -9.34 15.76
CA ASN A 78 1.07 -8.88 17.00
C ASN A 78 0.67 -7.42 17.32
N TYR A 79 0.64 -6.56 16.31
CA TYR A 79 0.18 -5.19 16.47
C TYR A 79 -1.31 -5.11 16.86
N PHE A 80 -2.18 -5.90 16.24
CA PHE A 80 -3.60 -5.93 16.59
C PHE A 80 -3.86 -6.49 17.99
N ASN A 81 -3.04 -7.44 18.46
CA ASN A 81 -3.20 -8.05 19.78
C ASN A 81 -2.79 -7.11 20.92
N ASP A 82 -1.70 -6.36 20.75
CA ASP A 82 -1.19 -5.42 21.75
C ASP A 82 -0.50 -4.23 21.06
N PRO A 83 -1.27 -3.21 20.65
CA PRO A 83 -0.74 -2.04 19.95
C PRO A 83 0.29 -1.25 20.79
N GLU A 84 0.09 -1.17 22.11
CA GLU A 84 0.95 -0.35 22.96
C GLU A 84 2.33 -0.98 23.11
N THR A 85 2.40 -2.24 23.49
CA THR A 85 3.68 -2.97 23.62
C THR A 85 4.40 -3.05 22.27
N PHE A 86 3.64 -3.25 21.17
CA PHE A 86 4.24 -3.27 19.84
C PHE A 86 4.90 -1.94 19.49
N LEU A 87 4.18 -0.82 19.64
CA LEU A 87 4.71 0.51 19.31
C LEU A 87 5.89 0.90 20.21
N ALA A 88 5.79 0.62 21.51
CA ALA A 88 6.89 0.87 22.45
C ALA A 88 8.16 0.10 22.06
N ARG A 89 8.03 -1.17 21.67
CA ARG A 89 9.15 -2.02 21.22
C ARG A 89 9.90 -1.45 20.03
N TYR A 90 9.18 -0.83 19.09
CA TYR A 90 9.76 -0.29 17.87
C TYR A 90 9.96 1.22 17.88
N THR A 91 9.69 1.88 19.02
CA THR A 91 9.81 3.34 19.19
C THR A 91 9.05 4.10 18.08
N ALA A 92 7.82 3.67 17.82
CA ALA A 92 6.95 4.20 16.79
C ALA A 92 5.63 4.70 17.38
N ASP A 93 4.96 5.64 16.68
CA ASP A 93 3.69 6.21 17.11
C ASP A 93 2.49 5.54 16.42
N SER A 94 2.75 4.87 15.28
CA SER A 94 1.73 4.20 14.48
C SER A 94 2.32 3.05 13.65
N VAL A 95 1.47 2.28 12.97
CA VAL A 95 1.89 1.26 11.99
C VAL A 95 1.42 1.65 10.60
N LEU A 96 2.32 1.53 9.61
CA LEU A 96 2.01 1.61 8.19
C LEU A 96 2.21 0.24 7.54
N PHE A 97 1.13 -0.30 6.96
CA PHE A 97 1.17 -1.57 6.23
C PHE A 97 1.11 -1.32 4.72
N ASP A 98 2.20 -1.65 4.00
CA ASP A 98 2.25 -1.54 2.53
C ASP A 98 1.66 -2.80 1.88
N ASN A 99 0.52 -2.63 1.20
CA ASN A 99 -0.19 -3.71 0.54
C ASN A 99 -0.63 -3.28 -0.87
N ARG A 100 -0.91 -4.24 -1.75
CA ARG A 100 -1.48 -3.94 -3.07
C ARG A 100 -2.98 -3.62 -2.99
N GLY A 101 -3.67 -4.17 -2.00
CA GLY A 101 -5.11 -3.97 -1.81
C GLY A 101 -5.97 -4.62 -2.90
N LYS A 102 -5.49 -5.67 -3.58
CA LYS A 102 -6.19 -6.30 -4.71
C LYS A 102 -7.27 -7.30 -4.31
N ASP A 103 -7.27 -7.74 -3.08
CA ASP A 103 -8.15 -8.77 -2.54
C ASP A 103 -9.04 -8.13 -1.46
N TRP A 104 -10.29 -7.86 -1.83
CA TRP A 104 -11.22 -7.18 -0.95
C TRP A 104 -11.49 -7.96 0.35
N ALA A 105 -11.60 -9.28 0.30
CA ALA A 105 -11.85 -10.08 1.50
C ALA A 105 -10.73 -9.94 2.53
N LYS A 106 -9.47 -9.88 2.07
CA LYS A 106 -8.33 -9.61 2.97
C LYS A 106 -8.36 -8.21 3.53
N VAL A 107 -8.72 -7.21 2.72
CA VAL A 107 -8.84 -5.82 3.17
C VAL A 107 -9.94 -5.69 4.21
N GLN A 108 -11.11 -6.32 4.01
CA GLN A 108 -12.18 -6.36 5.01
C GLN A 108 -11.72 -6.97 6.34
N ASN A 109 -10.96 -8.06 6.30
CA ASN A 109 -10.42 -8.67 7.50
C ASN A 109 -9.44 -7.74 8.24
N HIS A 110 -8.62 -7.00 7.52
CA HIS A 110 -7.73 -6.01 8.13
C HIS A 110 -8.52 -4.88 8.80
N ILE A 111 -9.58 -4.38 8.16
CA ILE A 111 -10.47 -3.37 8.75
C ILE A 111 -11.10 -3.91 10.01
N LYS A 112 -11.73 -5.10 9.93
CA LYS A 112 -12.38 -5.74 11.07
C LYS A 112 -11.43 -5.90 12.26
N ASN A 113 -10.24 -6.41 12.02
CA ASN A 113 -9.25 -6.65 13.08
C ASN A 113 -8.73 -5.33 13.67
N GLY A 114 -8.47 -4.31 12.85
CA GLY A 114 -8.05 -3.00 13.33
C GLY A 114 -9.11 -2.32 14.21
N LEU A 115 -10.38 -2.34 13.77
CA LEU A 115 -11.48 -1.79 14.56
C LEU A 115 -11.71 -2.59 15.86
N ALA A 116 -11.62 -3.93 15.81
CA ALA A 116 -11.73 -4.78 16.99
C ALA A 116 -10.61 -4.54 18.01
N ALA A 117 -9.41 -4.16 17.54
CA ALA A 117 -8.29 -3.75 18.37
C ALA A 117 -8.41 -2.30 18.91
N GLY A 118 -9.51 -1.61 18.66
CA GLY A 118 -9.74 -0.23 19.09
C GLY A 118 -8.90 0.80 18.33
N LEU A 119 -8.35 0.46 17.17
CA LEU A 119 -7.50 1.35 16.38
C LEU A 119 -8.32 2.29 15.48
N ALA A 120 -7.78 3.48 15.24
CA ALA A 120 -8.18 4.30 14.11
C ALA A 120 -7.65 3.65 12.82
N VAL A 121 -8.53 3.29 11.90
CA VAL A 121 -8.18 2.62 10.64
C VAL A 121 -8.19 3.62 9.50
N LYS A 122 -7.01 3.88 8.93
CA LYS A 122 -6.81 4.76 7.79
C LYS A 122 -6.34 3.99 6.57
N PHE A 123 -6.91 4.33 5.42
CA PHE A 123 -6.42 3.89 4.11
C PHE A 123 -5.87 5.07 3.32
N VAL A 124 -4.75 4.84 2.65
CA VAL A 124 -4.18 5.75 1.65
C VAL A 124 -4.18 5.02 0.32
N TYR A 125 -5.06 5.41 -0.58
CA TYR A 125 -5.11 4.86 -1.94
C TYR A 125 -4.25 5.67 -2.89
N VAL A 126 -3.20 5.02 -3.42
CA VAL A 126 -2.33 5.63 -4.43
C VAL A 126 -2.90 5.34 -5.81
N GLU A 127 -3.71 6.28 -6.29
CA GLU A 127 -4.36 6.22 -7.59
C GLU A 127 -3.38 6.51 -8.71
N ASN A 128 -3.38 5.68 -9.76
CA ASN A 128 -2.64 5.92 -10.99
C ASN A 128 -3.35 5.20 -12.14
N SER A 129 -3.10 5.60 -13.40
CA SER A 129 -3.67 4.89 -14.53
C SER A 129 -2.96 3.54 -14.77
N LEU A 130 -3.69 2.56 -15.34
CA LEU A 130 -3.12 1.28 -15.74
C LEU A 130 -1.90 1.47 -16.65
N ALA A 131 -1.99 2.37 -17.64
CA ALA A 131 -0.88 2.65 -18.55
C ALA A 131 0.38 3.14 -17.83
N SER A 132 0.24 4.01 -16.83
CA SER A 132 1.36 4.47 -16.00
C SER A 132 1.92 3.35 -15.14
N CYS A 133 1.07 2.53 -14.54
CA CYS A 133 1.49 1.37 -13.75
C CYS A 133 2.32 0.40 -14.58
N LEU A 134 1.82 0.01 -15.77
CA LEU A 134 2.52 -0.88 -16.71
C LEU A 134 3.86 -0.30 -17.14
N LEU A 135 3.90 0.98 -17.53
CA LEU A 135 5.13 1.65 -17.94
C LEU A 135 6.17 1.73 -16.82
N ASN A 136 5.74 2.05 -15.61
CA ASN A 136 6.63 2.10 -14.45
C ASN A 136 7.22 0.72 -14.10
N VAL A 137 6.40 -0.33 -14.18
CA VAL A 137 6.88 -1.71 -13.99
C VAL A 137 7.80 -2.14 -15.12
N TYR A 138 7.46 -1.87 -16.38
CA TYR A 138 8.31 -2.18 -17.52
C TYR A 138 9.70 -1.54 -17.38
N ARG A 139 9.77 -0.26 -16.98
CA ARG A 139 11.04 0.44 -16.75
C ARG A 139 11.82 -0.19 -15.61
N ARG A 140 11.15 -0.47 -14.50
CA ARG A 140 11.77 -1.13 -13.34
C ARG A 140 12.34 -2.49 -13.71
N ASN A 141 11.63 -3.31 -14.51
CA ASN A 141 12.09 -4.62 -14.93
C ASN A 141 13.38 -4.56 -15.77
N ARG A 142 13.71 -3.42 -16.38
CA ARG A 142 14.96 -3.21 -17.14
C ARG A 142 16.13 -2.77 -16.27
N THR A 143 15.89 -2.30 -15.08
CA THR A 143 16.91 -1.70 -14.20
C THR A 143 17.05 -2.43 -12.86
N SER A 144 16.20 -3.43 -12.62
CA SER A 144 16.14 -4.15 -11.35
C SER A 144 15.89 -5.63 -11.60
N SER A 145 16.49 -6.49 -10.78
CA SER A 145 16.25 -7.93 -10.75
C SER A 145 14.80 -8.32 -10.36
N ARG A 146 13.99 -7.39 -9.88
CA ARG A 146 12.58 -7.60 -9.55
C ARG A 146 11.69 -7.61 -10.80
N ALA A 147 11.82 -8.63 -11.63
CA ALA A 147 10.96 -8.78 -12.81
C ALA A 147 9.51 -9.13 -12.40
N MET A 148 8.54 -8.40 -12.92
CA MET A 148 7.12 -8.69 -12.77
C MET A 148 6.45 -8.77 -14.14
N ARG A 149 5.64 -9.81 -14.37
CA ARG A 149 4.87 -9.96 -15.61
C ARG A 149 3.81 -8.84 -15.70
N LEU A 150 3.71 -8.19 -16.86
CA LEU A 150 2.76 -7.08 -17.07
C LEU A 150 1.29 -7.51 -16.94
N SER A 151 0.98 -8.78 -17.29
CA SER A 151 -0.36 -9.35 -17.06
C SER A 151 -0.75 -9.38 -15.58
N VAL A 152 0.21 -9.66 -14.67
CA VAL A 152 -0.02 -9.62 -13.23
C VAL A 152 -0.31 -8.19 -12.77
N VAL A 153 0.37 -7.19 -13.35
CA VAL A 153 0.10 -5.77 -13.05
C VAL A 153 -1.31 -5.37 -13.42
N ALA A 154 -1.81 -5.84 -14.57
CA ALA A 154 -3.19 -5.55 -15.01
C ALA A 154 -4.23 -6.17 -14.07
N LEU A 155 -4.02 -7.43 -13.65
CA LEU A 155 -4.91 -8.10 -12.68
C LEU A 155 -4.87 -7.43 -11.30
N ASP A 156 -3.67 -7.09 -10.79
CA ASP A 156 -3.52 -6.36 -9.54
C ASP A 156 -4.21 -5.00 -9.60
N TYR A 157 -4.14 -4.32 -10.74
CA TYR A 157 -4.78 -3.04 -10.97
C TYR A 157 -6.30 -3.14 -10.86
N ALA A 158 -6.93 -4.08 -11.56
CA ALA A 158 -8.37 -4.27 -11.54
C ALA A 158 -8.88 -4.57 -10.10
N GLY A 159 -8.22 -5.48 -9.40
CA GLY A 159 -8.58 -5.80 -8.01
C GLY A 159 -8.39 -4.62 -7.05
N THR A 160 -7.32 -3.82 -7.23
CA THR A 160 -7.07 -2.65 -6.40
C THR A 160 -8.10 -1.54 -6.63
N VAL A 161 -8.51 -1.29 -7.88
CA VAL A 161 -9.56 -0.31 -8.21
C VAL A 161 -10.89 -0.74 -7.59
N ALA A 162 -11.28 -2.01 -7.75
CA ALA A 162 -12.50 -2.53 -7.12
C ALA A 162 -12.49 -2.38 -5.59
N THR A 163 -11.35 -2.64 -4.96
CA THR A 163 -11.17 -2.43 -3.52
C THR A 163 -11.31 -0.95 -3.15
N ALA A 164 -10.71 -0.04 -3.93
CA ALA A 164 -10.79 1.39 -3.66
C ALA A 164 -12.23 1.91 -3.71
N GLU A 165 -13.06 1.42 -4.65
CA GLU A 165 -14.49 1.78 -4.69
C GLU A 165 -15.22 1.33 -3.41
N ASN A 166 -14.97 0.10 -2.94
CA ASN A 166 -15.55 -0.38 -1.68
C ASN A 166 -15.10 0.47 -0.47
N LEU A 167 -13.82 0.88 -0.43
CA LEU A 167 -13.31 1.74 0.64
C LEU A 167 -13.97 3.12 0.65
N LYS A 168 -14.32 3.69 -0.52
CA LYS A 168 -15.08 4.94 -0.61
C LYS A 168 -16.43 4.84 0.08
N PHE A 169 -17.14 3.72 -0.10
CA PHE A 169 -18.41 3.47 0.59
C PHE A 169 -18.23 3.38 2.12
N MET A 170 -17.20 2.67 2.58
CA MET A 170 -16.91 2.55 4.02
C MET A 170 -16.50 3.88 4.64
N ALA A 171 -15.72 4.68 3.94
CA ALA A 171 -15.33 6.02 4.39
C ALA A 171 -16.53 6.97 4.45
N ALA A 172 -17.41 6.93 3.45
CA ALA A 172 -18.64 7.71 3.44
C ALA A 172 -19.58 7.34 4.62
N ALA A 173 -19.55 6.08 5.05
CA ALA A 173 -20.26 5.60 6.24
C ALA A 173 -19.55 5.94 7.57
N GLY A 174 -18.39 6.58 7.53
CA GLY A 174 -17.62 6.95 8.73
C GLY A 174 -16.92 5.78 9.43
N ALA A 175 -16.83 4.61 8.79
CA ALA A 175 -16.22 3.42 9.39
C ALA A 175 -14.68 3.44 9.37
N ILE A 176 -14.10 4.17 8.42
CA ILE A 176 -12.66 4.29 8.21
C ILE A 176 -12.33 5.70 7.70
N GLU A 177 -11.03 6.08 7.78
CA GLU A 177 -10.52 7.24 7.05
C GLU A 177 -9.95 6.79 5.69
N LEU A 178 -10.26 7.53 4.62
CA LEU A 178 -9.72 7.27 3.28
C LEU A 178 -9.11 8.55 2.69
N GLU A 179 -7.84 8.48 2.38
CA GLU A 179 -7.11 9.49 1.63
C GLU A 179 -6.79 8.97 0.22
N ILE A 180 -7.08 9.75 -0.82
CA ILE A 180 -6.76 9.39 -2.20
C ILE A 180 -5.67 10.35 -2.68
N ILE A 181 -4.53 9.80 -3.07
CA ILE A 181 -3.39 10.56 -3.55
C ILE A 181 -2.99 10.14 -4.97
N SER A 182 -2.57 11.11 -5.77
CA SER A 182 -2.08 10.83 -7.11
C SER A 182 -0.75 10.09 -7.06
N GLY A 183 -0.69 8.99 -7.80
CA GLY A 183 0.53 8.20 -7.98
C GLY A 183 1.61 8.96 -8.74
N TYR A 184 2.85 8.46 -8.63
CA TYR A 184 3.98 9.05 -9.32
C TYR A 184 3.90 8.81 -10.83
N GLU A 185 3.85 9.90 -11.61
CA GLU A 185 4.02 9.89 -13.06
C GLU A 185 5.37 10.53 -13.43
N SER A 186 6.21 9.79 -14.16
CA SER A 186 7.41 10.38 -14.74
C SER A 186 7.02 11.35 -15.87
N VAL A 187 7.82 12.39 -16.10
CA VAL A 187 7.60 13.35 -17.20
C VAL A 187 7.46 12.63 -18.56
N LYS A 188 8.27 11.58 -18.80
CA LYS A 188 8.17 10.75 -20.02
C LYS A 188 6.85 9.97 -20.08
N SER A 189 6.29 9.56 -18.94
CA SER A 189 4.97 8.90 -18.87
C SER A 189 3.84 9.84 -19.29
N LYS A 190 3.89 11.09 -18.85
CA LYS A 190 2.92 12.13 -19.26
C LYS A 190 2.94 12.37 -20.77
N PHE A 191 4.14 12.39 -21.38
CA PHE A 191 4.30 12.55 -22.82
C PHE A 191 3.72 11.37 -23.61
N ILE A 192 4.02 10.12 -23.20
CA ILE A 192 3.51 8.91 -23.88
C ILE A 192 1.98 8.83 -23.77
N LYS A 193 1.39 9.17 -22.59
CA LYS A 193 -0.07 9.24 -22.46
C LYS A 193 -0.69 10.22 -23.45
N LYS A 194 -0.06 11.39 -23.63
CA LYS A 194 -0.53 12.40 -24.58
C LYS A 194 -0.50 11.87 -26.03
N VAL A 195 0.55 11.12 -26.40
CA VAL A 195 0.70 10.53 -27.73
C VAL A 195 -0.31 9.39 -27.95
N ILE A 196 -0.47 8.47 -27.00
CA ILE A 196 -1.43 7.35 -27.09
C ILE A 196 -2.85 7.89 -27.10
N GLY A 197 -3.19 8.82 -26.21
CA GLY A 197 -4.52 9.46 -26.17
C GLY A 197 -4.89 10.15 -27.48
N TYR A 198 -3.93 10.82 -28.13
CA TYR A 198 -4.12 11.43 -29.43
C TYR A 198 -4.36 10.39 -30.53
N SER A 199 -3.62 9.28 -30.53
CA SER A 199 -3.75 8.19 -31.50
C SER A 199 -5.09 7.46 -31.37
N VAL A 200 -5.54 7.18 -30.15
CA VAL A 200 -6.83 6.53 -29.88
C VAL A 200 -7.99 7.44 -30.28
N SER A 201 -7.94 8.74 -29.96
CA SER A 201 -8.98 9.70 -30.36
C SER A 201 -9.08 9.89 -31.85
N LYS A 202 -7.97 9.70 -32.58
CA LYS A 202 -7.95 9.77 -34.05
C LYS A 202 -8.53 8.49 -34.71
N LEU A 203 -8.34 7.32 -34.07
CA LEU A 203 -8.93 6.04 -34.51
C LEU A 203 -10.44 5.95 -34.29
N MET A 204 -10.96 6.59 -33.24
CA MET A 204 -12.37 6.59 -32.87
C MET A 204 -13.21 7.60 -33.72
N ARG A 205 -12.56 8.45 -34.53
CA ARG A 205 -13.23 9.43 -35.40
C ARG A 205 -13.30 9.00 -36.85
N LYS A 206 -12.91 7.79 -37.20
CA LYS A 206 -13.10 7.14 -38.49
C LYS A 206 -14.14 6.03 -38.37
#